data_3438e8a5c1ea08a24cf8d6f51cf41926
#
_entry.id   3438e8a5c1ea08a24cf8d6f51cf41926
#
_cell.length_a   1.000
_cell.length_b   1.000
_cell.length_c   1.000
_cell.angle_alpha   90.00
_cell.angle_beta   90.00
_cell.angle_gamma   90.00
#
_symmetry.space_group_name_H-M   'P 1'
#
loop_
_entity.id
_entity.type
_entity.pdbx_description
1 polymer ?
#
loop_
_entity_poly.entity_id
_entity_poly.type
_entity_poly.pdbx_seq_one_letter_code
_entity_poly.pdbx_strand_id
1 'polypeptide(L)'
;MIRVVLPAHLRKLAHVEGEVQLEVEGRVTQRSVLDALENRYPMLRGTIRDHTTQRRRPFVRFFACQEDLSNELPEAPLPDAVATGAEPFLVVGAMAGG
;
A
#
# COMPACT_ATOMS: atom_id res chain seq x y z
N MET A 1 10.24 -9.28 -5.05
CA MET A 1 9.95 -7.86 -5.21
C MET A 1 8.45 -7.62 -5.12
N ILE A 2 8.05 -6.70 -4.29
CA ILE A 2 6.64 -6.40 -4.06
C ILE A 2 6.19 -5.33 -5.04
N ARG A 3 5.05 -5.55 -5.69
CA ARG A 3 4.48 -4.58 -6.62
C ARG A 3 3.33 -3.87 -5.93
N VAL A 4 3.34 -2.54 -5.94
CA VAL A 4 2.28 -1.73 -5.33
C VAL A 4 1.69 -0.82 -6.39
N VAL A 5 0.36 -0.83 -6.50
CA VAL A 5 -0.35 0.08 -7.40
C VAL A 5 -1.02 1.15 -6.54
N LEU A 6 -0.68 2.40 -6.83
CA LEU A 6 -1.22 3.55 -6.10
C LEU A 6 -2.37 4.19 -6.89
N PRO A 7 -3.31 4.83 -6.21
CA PRO A 7 -4.32 5.62 -6.92
C PRO A 7 -3.66 6.83 -7.60
N ALA A 8 -4.32 7.34 -8.63
CA ALA A 8 -3.75 8.36 -9.50
C ALA A 8 -3.21 9.57 -8.75
N HIS A 9 -3.94 10.07 -7.75
CA HIS A 9 -3.51 11.26 -7.03
C HIS A 9 -2.25 11.01 -6.20
N LEU A 10 -2.05 9.79 -5.71
CA LEU A 10 -0.83 9.45 -4.98
C LEU A 10 0.34 9.18 -5.91
N ARG A 11 0.07 8.60 -7.10
CA ARG A 11 1.14 8.48 -8.10
C ARG A 11 1.67 9.84 -8.48
N LYS A 12 0.76 10.81 -8.66
CA LYS A 12 1.15 12.16 -8.99
C LYS A 12 1.98 12.80 -7.90
N LEU A 13 1.56 12.63 -6.66
CA LEU A 13 2.28 13.15 -5.49
C LEU A 13 3.68 12.56 -5.38
N ALA A 14 3.83 11.27 -5.64
CA ALA A 14 5.10 10.57 -5.54
C ALA A 14 5.93 10.64 -6.82
N HIS A 15 5.41 11.26 -7.88
CA HIS A 15 6.05 11.33 -9.19
C HIS A 15 6.34 9.95 -9.79
N VAL A 16 5.36 9.06 -9.68
CA VAL A 16 5.45 7.70 -10.17
C VAL A 16 4.47 7.52 -11.33
N GLU A 17 4.91 6.93 -12.42
CA GLU A 17 4.06 6.76 -13.59
C GLU A 17 3.39 5.39 -13.68
N GLY A 18 3.81 4.43 -12.90
CA GLY A 18 3.24 3.09 -12.96
C GLY A 18 3.25 2.45 -11.60
N GLU A 19 3.49 1.15 -11.58
CA GLU A 19 3.63 0.43 -10.32
C GLU A 19 4.90 0.84 -9.59
N VAL A 20 4.82 0.82 -8.27
CA VAL A 20 6.01 0.95 -7.44
C VAL A 20 6.51 -0.46 -7.15
N GLN A 21 7.81 -0.66 -7.25
CA GLN A 21 8.44 -1.93 -6.90
C GLN A 21 9.26 -1.74 -5.64
N LEU A 22 9.01 -2.57 -4.64
CA LEU A 22 9.63 -2.44 -3.32
C LEU A 22 10.31 -3.75 -2.90
N GLU A 23 11.40 -3.59 -2.19
CA GLU A 23 12.04 -4.70 -1.50
C GLU A 23 11.61 -4.65 -0.04
N VAL A 24 11.15 -5.79 0.47
CA VAL A 24 10.75 -5.91 1.88
C VAL A 24 11.55 -7.05 2.46
N GLU A 25 12.28 -6.77 3.53
CA GLU A 25 13.01 -7.79 4.26
C GLU A 25 12.09 -8.42 5.29
N GLY A 26 12.18 -9.74 5.45
CA GLY A 26 11.36 -10.46 6.39
C GLY A 26 9.94 -10.68 5.92
N ARG A 27 9.01 -10.71 6.85
CA ARG A 27 7.60 -11.01 6.55
C ARG A 27 6.97 -9.92 5.71
N VAL A 28 6.20 -10.33 4.73
CA VAL A 28 5.45 -9.40 3.88
C VAL A 28 4.07 -9.24 4.48
N THR A 29 3.84 -8.08 5.09
CA THR A 29 2.58 -7.71 5.75
C THR A 29 2.16 -6.34 5.25
N GLN A 30 0.93 -5.93 5.57
CA GLN A 30 0.54 -4.55 5.26
C GLN A 30 1.52 -3.56 5.85
N ARG A 31 1.91 -3.77 7.12
CA ARG A 31 2.82 -2.85 7.79
C ARG A 31 4.17 -2.79 7.09
N SER A 32 4.77 -3.93 6.79
CA SER A 32 6.10 -3.94 6.18
C SER A 32 6.10 -3.33 4.78
N VAL A 33 5.04 -3.58 4.01
CA VAL A 33 4.92 -3.01 2.67
C VAL A 33 4.74 -1.50 2.75
N LEU A 34 3.86 -1.02 3.62
CA LEU A 34 3.60 0.41 3.74
C LEU A 34 4.78 1.15 4.37
N ASP A 35 5.50 0.52 5.30
CA ASP A 35 6.73 1.10 5.83
C ASP A 35 7.76 1.28 4.73
N ALA A 36 7.96 0.26 3.90
CA ALA A 36 8.90 0.35 2.79
C ALA A 36 8.48 1.42 1.77
N LEU A 37 7.19 1.50 1.49
CA LEU A 37 6.65 2.50 0.58
C LEU A 37 6.91 3.92 1.09
N GLU A 38 6.63 4.15 2.36
CA GLU A 38 6.80 5.47 2.96
C GLU A 38 8.26 5.84 3.16
N ASN A 39 9.13 4.85 3.35
CA ASN A 39 10.56 5.11 3.40
C ASN A 39 11.10 5.55 2.04
N ARG A 40 10.62 4.93 0.99
CA ARG A 40 11.05 5.29 -0.36
C ARG A 40 10.41 6.58 -0.85
N TYR A 41 9.17 6.82 -0.45
CA TYR A 41 8.39 8.01 -0.86
C TYR A 41 7.86 8.72 0.38
N PRO A 42 8.73 9.46 1.09
CA PRO A 42 8.32 10.12 2.35
C PRO A 42 7.11 11.04 2.22
N MET A 43 6.88 11.60 1.02
CA MET A 43 5.73 12.45 0.79
C MET A 43 4.39 11.73 0.92
N LEU A 44 4.42 10.39 0.92
CA LEU A 44 3.19 9.60 1.09
C LEU A 44 2.81 9.39 2.55
N ARG A 45 3.67 9.78 3.49
CA ARG A 45 3.34 9.64 4.91
C ARG A 45 2.10 10.45 5.24
N GLY A 46 1.16 9.81 5.94
CA GLY A 46 -0.09 10.45 6.32
C GLY A 46 -1.17 10.41 5.24
N THR A 47 -0.86 9.95 4.03
CA THR A 47 -1.86 9.88 2.94
C THR A 47 -2.61 8.56 2.92
N ILE A 48 -1.95 7.49 3.27
CA ILE A 48 -2.53 6.13 3.25
C ILE A 48 -2.87 5.70 4.67
N ARG A 49 -1.95 5.93 5.60
CA ARG A 49 -2.12 5.65 7.02
C ARG A 49 -2.05 6.96 7.78
N ASP A 50 -2.80 7.02 8.89
CA ASP A 50 -2.70 8.18 9.78
C ASP A 50 -1.25 8.33 10.25
N HIS A 51 -0.74 9.54 10.22
CA HIS A 51 0.64 9.84 10.55
C HIS A 51 1.01 9.45 11.99
N THR A 52 0.06 9.60 12.91
CA THR A 52 0.29 9.35 14.34
C THR A 52 -0.03 7.92 14.73
N THR A 53 -1.21 7.42 14.32
CA THR A 53 -1.71 6.12 14.76
C THR A 53 -1.27 4.98 13.86
N GLN A 54 -0.83 5.28 12.66
CA GLN A 54 -0.45 4.30 11.63
C GLN A 54 -1.62 3.44 11.18
N ARG A 55 -2.84 3.89 11.47
CA ARG A 55 -4.04 3.18 11.01
C ARG A 55 -4.41 3.64 9.61
N ARG A 56 -4.97 2.70 8.82
CA ARG A 56 -5.47 3.01 7.49
C ARG A 56 -6.47 4.17 7.57
N ARG A 57 -6.35 5.11 6.66
CA ARG A 57 -7.28 6.23 6.61
C ARG A 57 -8.65 5.75 6.14
N PRO A 58 -9.75 6.40 6.58
CA PRO A 58 -11.10 5.88 6.34
C PRO A 58 -11.49 5.64 4.89
N PHE A 59 -10.97 6.45 3.96
CA PHE A 59 -11.35 6.33 2.56
C PHE A 59 -10.33 5.58 1.72
N VAL A 60 -9.35 4.95 2.36
CA VAL A 60 -8.34 4.16 1.69
C VAL A 60 -8.66 2.69 1.90
N ARG A 61 -8.55 1.90 0.82
CA ARG A 61 -8.76 0.47 0.87
C ARG A 61 -7.60 -0.27 0.26
N PHE A 62 -7.38 -1.49 0.75
CA PHE A 62 -6.32 -2.35 0.26
C PHE A 62 -6.92 -3.59 -0.37
N PHE A 63 -6.41 -3.95 -1.55
CA PHE A 63 -6.86 -5.13 -2.27
C PHE A 63 -5.66 -5.93 -2.75
N ALA A 64 -5.82 -7.25 -2.80
CA ALA A 64 -4.88 -8.14 -3.46
C ALA A 64 -5.60 -9.43 -3.76
N CYS A 65 -5.25 -10.08 -4.87
CA CYS A 65 -5.83 -11.35 -5.27
C CYS A 65 -7.37 -11.30 -5.28
N GLN A 66 -7.92 -10.17 -5.70
CA GLN A 66 -9.37 -9.94 -5.81
C GLN A 66 -10.09 -9.93 -4.47
N GLU A 67 -9.38 -9.70 -3.37
CA GLU A 67 -9.96 -9.61 -2.06
C GLU A 67 -9.68 -8.26 -1.42
N ASP A 68 -10.65 -7.75 -0.66
CA ASP A 68 -10.47 -6.52 0.13
C ASP A 68 -9.77 -6.90 1.42
N LEU A 69 -8.56 -6.41 1.59
CA LEU A 69 -7.75 -6.69 2.77
C LEU A 69 -7.73 -5.54 3.76
N SER A 70 -8.62 -4.57 3.58
CA SER A 70 -8.59 -3.33 4.39
C SER A 70 -8.76 -3.58 5.88
N ASN A 71 -9.52 -4.62 6.25
CA ASN A 71 -9.81 -4.91 7.65
C ASN A 71 -8.91 -5.99 8.24
N GLU A 72 -7.92 -6.44 7.49
CA GLU A 72 -6.94 -7.38 8.01
C GLU A 72 -6.00 -6.67 8.98
N LEU A 73 -5.48 -7.42 9.94
CA LEU A 73 -4.51 -6.84 10.87
C LEU A 73 -3.24 -6.44 10.12
N PRO A 74 -2.64 -5.30 10.48
CA PRO A 74 -1.42 -4.85 9.80
C PRO A 74 -0.28 -5.85 9.85
N GLU A 75 -0.24 -6.69 10.87
CA GLU A 75 0.81 -7.69 11.05
C GLU A 75 0.50 -9.03 10.39
N ALA A 76 -0.71 -9.20 9.87
CA ALA A 76 -1.08 -10.46 9.23
C ALA A 76 -0.30 -10.62 7.91
N PRO A 77 0.16 -11.83 7.61
CA PRO A 77 0.87 -12.05 6.35
C PRO A 77 -0.04 -11.76 5.16
N LEU A 78 0.51 -11.11 4.14
CA LEU A 78 -0.19 -10.93 2.88
C LEU A 78 -0.15 -12.24 2.09
N PRO A 79 -1.04 -12.40 1.10
CA PRO A 79 -1.00 -13.60 0.26
C PRO A 79 0.36 -13.83 -0.36
N ASP A 80 0.73 -15.09 -0.54
CA ASP A 80 2.02 -15.45 -1.13
C ASP A 80 2.20 -14.82 -2.51
N ALA A 81 1.13 -14.70 -3.28
CA ALA A 81 1.21 -14.10 -4.61
C ALA A 81 1.67 -12.64 -4.55
N VAL A 82 1.33 -11.92 -3.47
CA VAL A 82 1.84 -10.56 -3.28
C VAL A 82 3.32 -10.60 -2.92
N ALA A 83 3.69 -11.51 -2.02
CA ALA A 83 5.07 -11.62 -1.56
C ALA A 83 6.03 -11.96 -2.71
N THR A 84 5.58 -12.77 -3.66
CA THR A 84 6.41 -13.17 -4.81
C THR A 84 6.38 -12.15 -5.95
N GLY A 85 5.46 -11.19 -5.90
CA GLY A 85 5.29 -10.24 -6.99
C GLY A 85 4.38 -10.73 -8.11
N ALA A 86 3.78 -11.91 -7.96
CA ALA A 86 2.85 -12.43 -8.96
C ALA A 86 1.59 -11.60 -9.05
N GLU A 87 1.13 -11.06 -7.92
CA GLU A 87 -0.04 -10.18 -7.84
C GLU A 87 0.34 -8.88 -7.14
N PRO A 88 -0.18 -7.74 -7.58
CA PRO A 88 0.13 -6.48 -6.93
C PRO A 88 -0.68 -6.27 -5.66
N PHE A 89 -0.13 -5.45 -4.78
CA PHE A 89 -0.87 -4.91 -3.65
C PHE A 89 -1.47 -3.59 -4.12
N LEU A 90 -2.79 -3.50 -4.08
CA LEU A 90 -3.50 -2.34 -4.61
C LEU A 90 -3.91 -1.40 -3.48
N VAL A 91 -3.54 -0.14 -3.60
CA VAL A 91 -4.02 0.91 -2.71
C VAL A 91 -5.07 1.69 -3.49
N VAL A 92 -6.30 1.66 -3.01
CA VAL A 92 -7.42 2.32 -3.67
C VAL A 92 -7.89 3.46 -2.78
N GLY A 93 -7.94 4.65 -3.33
CA GLY A 93 -8.42 5.81 -2.59
C GLY A 93 -9.79 6.20 -3.08
N ALA A 94 -10.75 6.30 -2.17
CA ALA A 94 -12.03 6.90 -2.47
C ALA A 94 -11.83 8.41 -2.38
N MET A 95 -11.80 9.05 -3.52
CA MET A 95 -11.63 10.50 -3.57
C MET A 95 -12.96 11.17 -3.32
N ALA A 96 -13.10 11.76 -2.15
CA ALA A 96 -14.25 12.60 -1.88
C ALA A 96 -14.20 13.78 -2.84
N GLY A 97 -15.18 13.90 -3.69
CA GLY A 97 -15.24 14.99 -4.63
C GLY A 97 -14.35 14.78 -5.83
N GLY A 98 -13.96 13.57 -6.04
CA GLY A 98 -13.17 13.33 -7.23
C GLY A 98 -12.36 12.10 -7.10
#